data_658fd2d394525c250eb4e46bba9417fb
#
_entry.id   658fd2d394525c250eb4e46bba9417fb
#
_cell.length_a   1.000
_cell.length_b   1.000
_cell.length_c   1.000
_cell.angle_alpha   90.00
_cell.angle_beta   90.00
_cell.angle_gamma   90.00
#
_symmetry.space_group_name_H-M   'P 1'
#
loop_
_entity.id
_entity.type
_entity.pdbx_description
1 polymer ?
#
loop_
_entity_poly.entity_id
_entity_poly.type
_entity_poly.pdbx_seq_one_letter_code
_entity_poly.pdbx_strand_id
1 'polypeptide(L)'
;LAKEDLIKYIVCTSTLAEGVNLPAKNLFLENPLQPVIGKESERLEDVKINNITGRAGRMIEHFSGNIFLIDPESWRFKDYFEEKEEENYKIPTYYRTLNENFFDVLTALSGSYSHSDENQYSLYTIANKLIRDFLNDNLISSLDSKDLTLPKTDLDELISSVKTASENLNIAPYLLQANPTIGYIQQNKLFNFFDGLNFFDDWVLPHPKSIDLYDRLIRVVYKLNEVGVYIASDNYSIEFIVTIATKWVSGKSLKEIISEQVIWDKD
;
A
#
# COMPACT_ATOMS: atom_id res chain seq x y z
N LEU A 1 9.90 -25.04 13.95
CA LEU A 1 10.15 -24.91 15.41
C LEU A 1 8.85 -24.81 16.21
N ALA A 2 7.98 -23.80 15.94
CA ALA A 2 6.69 -23.68 16.65
C ALA A 2 5.73 -24.83 16.31
N LYS A 3 5.67 -25.28 15.04
CA LYS A 3 4.87 -26.43 14.60
C LYS A 3 5.39 -27.78 15.10
N GLU A 4 6.62 -27.82 15.55
CA GLU A 4 7.28 -29.02 16.07
C GLU A 4 7.28 -29.06 17.61
N ASP A 5 6.45 -28.22 18.27
CA ASP A 5 6.34 -28.09 19.73
C ASP A 5 7.66 -27.73 20.46
N LEU A 6 8.65 -27.24 19.75
CA LEU A 6 9.92 -26.81 20.33
C LEU A 6 9.82 -25.43 21.00
N ILE A 7 8.88 -24.58 20.52
CA ILE A 7 8.59 -23.28 21.11
C ILE A 7 7.17 -23.34 21.69
N LYS A 8 7.07 -23.22 23.00
CA LYS A 8 5.79 -23.29 23.73
C LYS A 8 5.17 -21.93 24.04
N TYR A 9 5.99 -20.89 24.10
CA TYR A 9 5.56 -19.54 24.40
C TYR A 9 6.19 -18.56 23.43
N ILE A 10 5.38 -17.63 22.94
CA ILE A 10 5.82 -16.57 22.03
C ILE A 10 5.29 -15.25 22.59
N VAL A 11 6.18 -14.30 22.79
CA VAL A 11 5.84 -12.89 23.09
C VAL A 11 6.13 -12.09 21.83
N CYS A 12 5.14 -11.38 21.33
CA CYS A 12 5.28 -10.62 20.08
C CYS A 12 4.38 -9.39 20.06
N THR A 13 4.65 -8.50 19.11
CA THR A 13 3.79 -7.37 18.77
C THR A 13 2.71 -7.79 17.76
N SER A 14 1.73 -6.93 17.52
CA SER A 14 0.67 -7.13 16.52
C SER A 14 1.22 -7.47 15.12
N THR A 15 2.36 -6.92 14.74
CA THR A 15 3.01 -7.16 13.44
C THR A 15 3.32 -8.65 13.19
N LEU A 16 3.84 -9.37 14.20
CA LEU A 16 4.08 -10.81 14.06
C LEU A 16 2.77 -11.58 14.01
N ALA A 17 1.77 -11.12 14.76
CA ALA A 17 0.46 -11.73 14.77
C ALA A 17 -0.25 -11.62 13.40
N GLU A 18 0.02 -10.60 12.61
CA GLU A 18 -0.56 -10.44 11.26
C GLU A 18 0.19 -11.25 10.18
N GLY A 19 1.52 -11.30 10.26
CA GLY A 19 2.38 -11.86 9.20
C GLY A 19 2.62 -13.36 9.24
N VAL A 20 2.38 -14.05 10.36
CA VAL A 20 2.76 -15.46 10.55
C VAL A 20 1.55 -16.32 10.92
N ASN A 21 1.36 -17.43 10.23
CA ASN A 21 0.30 -18.37 10.54
C ASN A 21 0.71 -19.31 11.70
N LEU A 22 0.66 -18.79 12.93
CA LEU A 22 0.94 -19.55 14.16
C LEU A 22 -0.36 -19.77 14.93
N PRO A 23 -0.90 -20.98 14.95
CA PRO A 23 -2.04 -21.30 15.80
C PRO A 23 -1.60 -21.34 17.28
N ALA A 24 -2.44 -20.83 18.16
CA ALA A 24 -2.22 -20.85 19.60
C ALA A 24 -3.44 -21.42 20.31
N LYS A 25 -3.23 -22.24 21.34
CA LYS A 25 -4.30 -22.70 22.21
C LYS A 25 -4.78 -21.58 23.14
N ASN A 26 -3.83 -20.84 23.67
CA ASN A 26 -4.07 -19.74 24.60
C ASN A 26 -3.39 -18.46 24.05
N LEU A 27 -4.16 -17.41 23.99
CA LEU A 27 -3.70 -16.08 23.61
C LEU A 27 -3.84 -15.15 24.83
N PHE A 28 -2.76 -14.45 25.17
CA PHE A 28 -2.76 -13.43 26.20
C PHE A 28 -2.61 -12.07 25.52
N LEU A 29 -3.56 -11.17 25.74
CA LEU A 29 -3.62 -9.86 25.11
C LEU A 29 -3.44 -8.78 26.17
N GLU A 30 -2.46 -7.91 25.97
CA GLU A 30 -2.16 -6.79 26.84
C GLU A 30 -2.24 -5.48 26.03
N ASN A 31 -3.12 -4.58 26.43
CA ASN A 31 -3.32 -3.22 25.93
C ASN A 31 -3.03 -3.05 24.41
N PRO A 32 -3.88 -3.57 23.54
CA PRO A 32 -3.61 -3.61 22.11
C PRO A 32 -3.67 -2.21 21.49
N LEU A 33 -2.51 -1.63 21.22
CA LEU A 33 -2.35 -0.30 20.64
C LEU A 33 -1.59 -0.36 19.32
N GLN A 34 -1.91 0.58 18.43
CA GLN A 34 -1.15 0.83 17.21
C GLN A 34 -0.23 2.03 17.43
N PRO A 35 1.10 1.85 17.38
CA PRO A 35 2.03 2.98 17.49
C PRO A 35 1.91 3.86 16.24
N VAL A 36 1.87 5.19 16.45
CA VAL A 36 1.87 6.20 15.41
C VAL A 36 3.08 7.10 15.57
N ILE A 37 3.84 7.29 14.51
CA ILE A 37 5.07 8.10 14.55
C ILE A 37 4.72 9.57 14.86
N GLY A 38 5.33 10.11 15.92
CA GLY A 38 5.14 11.51 16.32
C GLY A 38 3.80 11.85 16.98
N LYS A 39 2.98 10.84 17.29
CA LYS A 39 1.70 10.98 18.00
C LYS A 39 1.59 9.95 19.11
N GLU A 40 0.57 10.12 19.97
CA GLU A 40 0.20 9.06 20.89
C GLU A 40 -0.32 7.83 20.13
N SER A 41 -0.06 6.64 20.71
CA SER A 41 -0.57 5.38 20.15
C SER A 41 -2.09 5.39 20.02
N GLU A 42 -2.59 4.93 18.91
CA GLU A 42 -4.01 4.86 18.59
C GLU A 42 -4.60 3.49 18.94
N ARG A 43 -5.92 3.41 18.91
CA ARG A 43 -6.66 2.15 19.05
C ARG A 43 -6.29 1.20 17.92
N LEU A 44 -6.00 -0.06 18.22
CA LEU A 44 -5.82 -1.07 17.17
C LEU A 44 -7.16 -1.34 16.48
N GLU A 45 -7.14 -1.43 15.16
CA GLU A 45 -8.33 -1.67 14.34
C GLU A 45 -9.01 -3.01 14.68
N ASP A 46 -10.34 -3.05 14.62
CA ASP A 46 -11.12 -4.26 14.94
C ASP A 46 -10.76 -5.44 14.04
N VAL A 47 -10.47 -5.20 12.76
CA VAL A 47 -10.00 -6.24 11.84
C VAL A 47 -8.69 -6.88 12.33
N LYS A 48 -7.77 -6.07 12.85
CA LYS A 48 -6.50 -6.56 13.39
C LYS A 48 -6.70 -7.34 14.68
N ILE A 49 -7.55 -6.83 15.58
CA ILE A 49 -7.94 -7.57 16.80
C ILE A 49 -8.57 -8.91 16.45
N ASN A 50 -9.52 -8.94 15.51
CA ASN A 50 -10.17 -10.17 15.07
C ASN A 50 -9.18 -11.15 14.42
N ASN A 51 -8.21 -10.66 13.67
CA ASN A 51 -7.14 -11.49 13.10
C ASN A 51 -6.21 -12.07 14.18
N ILE A 52 -5.90 -11.30 15.22
CA ILE A 52 -5.08 -11.75 16.34
C ILE A 52 -5.85 -12.80 17.16
N THR A 53 -7.07 -12.50 17.55
CA THR A 53 -7.91 -13.37 18.39
C THR A 53 -8.36 -14.62 17.65
N GLY A 54 -8.62 -14.53 16.34
CA GLY A 54 -8.93 -15.66 15.47
C GLY A 54 -7.80 -16.69 15.30
N ARG A 55 -6.62 -16.43 15.87
CA ARG A 55 -5.51 -17.40 15.93
C ARG A 55 -5.64 -18.35 17.12
N ALA A 56 -6.41 -17.99 18.14
CA ALA A 56 -6.75 -18.88 19.21
C ALA A 56 -7.76 -19.94 18.70
N GLY A 57 -7.44 -21.22 18.88
CA GLY A 57 -8.37 -22.31 18.58
C GLY A 57 -8.59 -22.62 17.10
N ARG A 58 -7.57 -22.54 16.24
CA ARG A 58 -7.72 -22.97 14.84
C ARG A 58 -8.06 -24.46 14.74
N MET A 59 -9.14 -24.79 14.04
CA MET A 59 -9.77 -26.10 13.98
C MET A 59 -8.85 -27.28 13.62
N ILE A 60 -7.74 -27.05 12.93
CA ILE A 60 -6.81 -28.13 12.52
C ILE A 60 -5.92 -28.57 13.68
N GLU A 61 -5.63 -27.71 14.65
CA GLU A 61 -4.70 -28.01 15.75
C GLU A 61 -5.41 -27.98 17.12
N HIS A 62 -6.41 -27.11 17.30
CA HIS A 62 -7.15 -26.96 18.55
C HIS A 62 -8.64 -26.74 18.27
N PHE A 63 -9.50 -27.57 18.86
CA PHE A 63 -10.95 -27.47 18.70
C PHE A 63 -11.53 -26.18 19.33
N SER A 64 -10.86 -25.66 20.37
CA SER A 64 -11.20 -24.39 21.02
C SER A 64 -9.94 -23.66 21.45
N GLY A 65 -9.98 -22.34 21.47
CA GLY A 65 -8.91 -21.47 21.97
C GLY A 65 -9.41 -20.54 23.07
N ASN A 66 -8.50 -20.15 23.96
CA ASN A 66 -8.80 -19.20 25.01
C ASN A 66 -8.10 -17.87 24.74
N ILE A 67 -8.81 -16.78 24.98
CA ILE A 67 -8.27 -15.42 24.93
C ILE A 67 -8.32 -14.87 26.35
N PHE A 68 -7.17 -14.53 26.90
CA PHE A 68 -7.01 -13.94 28.22
C PHE A 68 -6.64 -12.48 28.07
N LEU A 69 -7.42 -11.59 28.67
CA LEU A 69 -7.15 -10.16 28.69
C LEU A 69 -6.36 -9.86 29.97
N ILE A 70 -5.16 -9.30 29.80
CA ILE A 70 -4.30 -8.93 30.93
C ILE A 70 -4.66 -7.50 31.34
N ASP A 71 -5.14 -7.33 32.57
CA ASP A 71 -5.51 -6.07 33.20
C ASP A 71 -6.34 -5.12 32.28
N PRO A 72 -7.49 -5.60 31.76
CA PRO A 72 -8.27 -4.83 30.79
C PRO A 72 -8.79 -3.49 31.35
N GLU A 73 -8.90 -3.37 32.67
CA GLU A 73 -9.32 -2.12 33.32
C GLU A 73 -8.29 -1.00 33.18
N SER A 74 -7.01 -1.33 33.01
CA SER A 74 -5.93 -0.35 32.78
C SER A 74 -5.79 0.05 31.30
N TRP A 75 -6.50 -0.61 30.39
CA TRP A 75 -6.35 -0.33 28.96
C TRP A 75 -6.84 1.06 28.59
N ARG A 76 -6.13 1.68 27.67
CA ARG A 76 -6.51 3.00 27.14
C ARG A 76 -7.85 2.96 26.38
N PHE A 77 -8.12 1.88 25.66
CA PHE A 77 -9.37 1.61 24.96
C PHE A 77 -9.96 0.29 25.49
N LYS A 78 -11.21 0.31 25.94
CA LYS A 78 -11.85 -0.82 26.62
C LYS A 78 -12.90 -1.53 25.77
N ASP A 79 -13.29 -0.92 24.67
CA ASP A 79 -14.42 -1.28 23.80
C ASP A 79 -14.12 -2.38 22.77
N TYR A 80 -12.96 -3.04 22.84
CA TYR A 80 -12.54 -4.04 21.82
C TYR A 80 -13.44 -5.26 21.72
N PHE A 81 -14.08 -5.66 22.81
CA PHE A 81 -14.88 -6.87 22.92
C PHE A 81 -16.33 -6.57 23.33
N GLU A 82 -16.73 -5.31 23.26
CA GLU A 82 -18.13 -4.95 23.38
C GLU A 82 -18.90 -5.44 22.15
N GLU A 83 -20.12 -5.93 22.36
CA GLU A 83 -21.02 -6.26 21.23
C GLU A 83 -21.31 -4.96 20.47
N LYS A 84 -20.71 -4.81 19.31
CA LYS A 84 -21.05 -3.79 18.34
C LYS A 84 -22.19 -4.30 17.47
N GLU A 85 -23.18 -3.48 17.22
CA GLU A 85 -24.10 -3.74 16.11
C GLU A 85 -23.26 -4.07 14.87
N GLU A 86 -23.61 -5.15 14.15
CA GLU A 86 -22.90 -5.57 12.95
C GLU A 86 -22.75 -4.38 11.99
N GLU A 87 -21.68 -3.66 12.10
CA GLU A 87 -21.27 -2.76 11.04
C GLU A 87 -21.00 -3.65 9.83
N ASN A 88 -21.86 -3.59 8.85
CA ASN A 88 -21.65 -4.21 7.56
C ASN A 88 -20.30 -3.72 7.04
N TYR A 89 -19.25 -4.54 7.17
CA TYR A 89 -17.93 -4.26 6.64
C TYR A 89 -18.06 -4.05 5.15
N LYS A 90 -18.08 -2.79 4.78
CA LYS A 90 -18.18 -2.41 3.39
C LYS A 90 -16.80 -2.55 2.76
N ILE A 91 -16.52 -3.68 2.14
CA ILE A 91 -15.31 -3.83 1.32
C ILE A 91 -15.43 -2.90 0.12
N PRO A 92 -14.49 -1.96 -0.09
CA PRO A 92 -14.50 -1.12 -1.28
C PRO A 92 -14.23 -1.99 -2.51
N THR A 93 -15.29 -2.36 -3.21
CA THR A 93 -15.18 -3.04 -4.51
C THR A 93 -15.08 -1.99 -5.62
N TYR A 94 -14.60 -2.39 -6.79
CA TYR A 94 -14.52 -1.54 -7.97
C TYR A 94 -15.84 -0.80 -8.26
N TYR A 95 -16.95 -1.53 -8.36
CA TYR A 95 -18.26 -0.94 -8.67
C TYR A 95 -18.79 -0.05 -7.54
N ARG A 96 -18.53 -0.43 -6.31
CA ARG A 96 -18.93 0.36 -5.18
C ARG A 96 -18.21 1.71 -5.14
N THR A 97 -16.91 1.73 -5.37
CA THR A 97 -16.16 2.98 -5.44
C THR A 97 -16.64 3.84 -6.61
N LEU A 98 -16.98 3.26 -7.77
CA LEU A 98 -17.59 4.00 -8.86
C LEU A 98 -18.94 4.63 -8.46
N ASN A 99 -19.79 3.91 -7.72
CA ASN A 99 -21.09 4.42 -7.28
C ASN A 99 -20.97 5.49 -6.19
N GLU A 100 -20.09 5.29 -5.20
CA GLU A 100 -20.00 6.15 -4.00
C GLU A 100 -19.01 7.32 -4.19
N ASN A 101 -17.97 7.18 -5.02
CA ASN A 101 -16.89 8.16 -5.22
C ASN A 101 -16.76 8.59 -6.68
N PHE A 102 -17.87 8.71 -7.40
CA PHE A 102 -17.89 9.00 -8.83
C PHE A 102 -17.07 10.24 -9.22
N PHE A 103 -17.27 11.37 -8.53
CA PHE A 103 -16.56 12.61 -8.82
C PHE A 103 -15.05 12.52 -8.52
N ASP A 104 -14.66 11.75 -7.51
CA ASP A 104 -13.25 11.51 -7.20
C ASP A 104 -12.59 10.67 -8.30
N VAL A 105 -13.30 9.69 -8.86
CA VAL A 105 -12.83 8.91 -10.01
C VAL A 105 -12.67 9.79 -11.25
N LEU A 106 -13.61 10.71 -11.53
CA LEU A 106 -13.46 11.68 -12.62
C LEU A 106 -12.25 12.59 -12.40
N THR A 107 -12.00 13.02 -11.16
CA THR A 107 -10.82 13.82 -10.81
C THR A 107 -9.52 13.03 -11.00
N ALA A 108 -9.51 11.73 -10.66
CA ALA A 108 -8.37 10.86 -10.95
C ALA A 108 -8.15 10.68 -12.46
N LEU A 109 -9.21 10.55 -13.24
CA LEU A 109 -9.15 10.49 -14.71
C LEU A 109 -8.69 11.81 -15.35
N SER A 110 -8.91 12.95 -14.71
CA SER A 110 -8.36 14.24 -15.17
C SER A 110 -6.86 14.40 -14.86
N GLY A 111 -6.29 13.52 -14.05
CA GLY A 111 -4.89 13.59 -13.62
C GLY A 111 -4.60 14.65 -12.56
N SER A 112 -5.61 15.17 -11.91
CA SER A 112 -5.50 16.30 -10.98
C SER A 112 -5.06 15.92 -9.56
N TYR A 113 -4.93 14.62 -9.24
CA TYR A 113 -4.52 14.16 -7.92
C TYR A 113 -3.00 14.15 -7.72
N SER A 114 -2.58 14.34 -6.46
CA SER A 114 -1.19 14.21 -6.03
C SER A 114 -0.87 12.79 -5.58
N HIS A 115 0.28 12.24 -5.98
CA HIS A 115 0.78 10.94 -5.51
C HIS A 115 1.24 10.92 -4.04
N SER A 116 1.25 12.06 -3.37
CA SER A 116 1.61 12.15 -1.95
C SER A 116 0.51 11.68 -0.99
N ASP A 117 -0.72 11.45 -1.48
CA ASP A 117 -1.86 11.04 -0.68
C ASP A 117 -2.16 9.55 -0.89
N GLU A 118 -1.84 8.71 0.09
CA GLU A 118 -2.10 7.26 0.07
C GLU A 118 -3.59 6.92 -0.05
N ASN A 119 -4.48 7.80 0.43
CA ASN A 119 -5.93 7.59 0.32
C ASN A 119 -6.41 7.60 -1.14
N GLN A 120 -5.63 8.18 -2.05
CA GLN A 120 -5.95 8.26 -3.47
C GLN A 120 -5.49 7.04 -4.28
N TYR A 121 -4.72 6.11 -3.70
CA TYR A 121 -4.22 4.93 -4.41
C TYR A 121 -5.34 4.05 -4.97
N SER A 122 -6.45 3.93 -4.26
CA SER A 122 -7.62 3.19 -4.73
C SER A 122 -8.26 3.84 -5.97
N LEU A 123 -8.28 5.17 -6.04
CA LEU A 123 -8.82 5.92 -7.16
C LEU A 123 -7.94 5.79 -8.40
N TYR A 124 -6.61 5.81 -8.23
CA TYR A 124 -5.69 5.51 -9.34
C TYR A 124 -5.86 4.09 -9.86
N THR A 125 -6.05 3.12 -8.98
CA THR A 125 -6.30 1.73 -9.36
C THR A 125 -7.54 1.62 -10.23
N ILE A 126 -8.60 2.35 -9.91
CA ILE A 126 -9.84 2.38 -10.68
C ILE A 126 -9.64 3.09 -12.01
N ALA A 127 -9.00 4.27 -12.01
CA ALA A 127 -8.72 5.02 -13.25
C ALA A 127 -7.86 4.19 -14.22
N ASN A 128 -6.78 3.57 -13.73
CA ASN A 128 -5.92 2.69 -14.52
C ASN A 128 -6.69 1.49 -15.10
N LYS A 129 -7.61 0.90 -14.30
CA LYS A 129 -8.45 -0.20 -14.79
C LYS A 129 -9.39 0.26 -15.89
N LEU A 130 -10.08 1.39 -15.73
CA LEU A 130 -10.99 1.95 -16.72
C LEU A 130 -10.27 2.24 -18.04
N ILE A 131 -9.10 2.92 -17.97
CA ILE A 131 -8.27 3.24 -19.13
C ILE A 131 -7.79 1.95 -19.82
N ARG A 132 -7.30 0.97 -19.05
CA ARG A 132 -6.88 -0.32 -19.59
C ARG A 132 -8.01 -1.04 -20.30
N ASP A 133 -9.20 -1.06 -19.69
CA ASP A 133 -10.38 -1.73 -20.26
C ASP A 133 -10.81 -1.01 -21.56
N PHE A 134 -10.68 0.32 -21.64
CA PHE A 134 -10.91 1.08 -22.86
C PHE A 134 -9.90 0.76 -23.97
N LEU A 135 -8.60 0.75 -23.62
CA LEU A 135 -7.53 0.43 -24.59
C LEU A 135 -7.59 -1.01 -25.11
N ASN A 136 -8.26 -1.89 -24.40
CA ASN A 136 -8.50 -3.28 -24.79
C ASN A 136 -9.89 -3.51 -25.43
N ASP A 137 -10.61 -2.46 -25.81
CA ASP A 137 -11.98 -2.51 -26.36
C ASP A 137 -13.00 -3.24 -25.45
N ASN A 138 -12.76 -3.23 -24.14
CA ASN A 138 -13.56 -3.98 -23.17
C ASN A 138 -14.31 -3.09 -22.16
N LEU A 139 -14.23 -1.76 -22.29
CA LEU A 139 -14.80 -0.85 -21.28
C LEU A 139 -16.31 -1.05 -21.11
N ILE A 140 -17.06 -1.09 -22.20
CA ILE A 140 -18.53 -1.20 -22.15
C ILE A 140 -18.95 -2.49 -21.46
N SER A 141 -18.30 -3.62 -21.80
CA SER A 141 -18.62 -4.92 -21.16
C SER A 141 -18.19 -4.95 -19.67
N SER A 142 -17.12 -4.25 -19.30
CA SER A 142 -16.69 -4.16 -17.88
C SER A 142 -17.61 -3.26 -17.04
N LEU A 143 -18.33 -2.33 -17.66
CA LEU A 143 -19.32 -1.48 -17.01
C LEU A 143 -20.74 -2.06 -17.05
N ASP A 144 -20.99 -3.11 -17.82
CA ASP A 144 -22.29 -3.81 -17.85
C ASP A 144 -22.39 -4.78 -16.66
N SER A 145 -22.63 -4.22 -15.49
CA SER A 145 -22.78 -4.96 -14.23
C SER A 145 -24.00 -4.50 -13.45
N LYS A 146 -24.69 -5.45 -12.83
CA LYS A 146 -25.81 -5.17 -11.92
C LYS A 146 -25.38 -4.40 -10.67
N ASP A 147 -24.11 -4.46 -10.33
CA ASP A 147 -23.54 -3.77 -9.17
C ASP A 147 -23.22 -2.31 -9.45
N LEU A 148 -23.25 -1.89 -10.73
CA LEU A 148 -23.08 -0.50 -11.14
C LEU A 148 -24.47 0.17 -11.24
N THR A 149 -24.69 1.16 -10.36
CA THR A 149 -26.00 1.85 -10.22
C THR A 149 -25.95 3.30 -10.66
N LEU A 150 -24.92 3.69 -11.41
CA LEU A 150 -24.78 5.06 -11.92
C LEU A 150 -25.93 5.41 -12.88
N PRO A 151 -26.46 6.65 -12.80
CA PRO A 151 -27.36 7.19 -13.82
C PRO A 151 -26.72 7.15 -15.20
N LYS A 152 -27.54 7.07 -16.25
CA LYS A 152 -27.04 7.02 -17.62
C LYS A 152 -26.17 8.24 -17.99
N THR A 153 -26.53 9.42 -17.48
CA THR A 153 -25.76 10.66 -17.68
C THR A 153 -24.35 10.54 -17.14
N ASP A 154 -24.21 10.01 -15.94
CA ASP A 154 -22.94 9.85 -15.25
C ASP A 154 -22.09 8.76 -15.92
N LEU A 155 -22.74 7.70 -16.41
CA LEU A 155 -22.08 6.66 -17.19
C LEU A 155 -21.50 7.20 -18.51
N ASP A 156 -22.30 8.04 -19.22
CA ASP A 156 -21.86 8.69 -20.45
C ASP A 156 -20.69 9.66 -20.19
N GLU A 157 -20.72 10.39 -19.07
CA GLU A 157 -19.63 11.27 -18.62
C GLU A 157 -18.37 10.46 -18.26
N LEU A 158 -18.51 9.35 -17.55
CA LEU A 158 -17.40 8.44 -17.22
C LEU A 158 -16.70 7.94 -18.49
N ILE A 159 -17.48 7.43 -19.46
CA ILE A 159 -16.95 6.92 -20.73
C ILE A 159 -16.24 8.02 -21.51
N SER A 160 -16.81 9.22 -21.55
CA SER A 160 -16.18 10.37 -22.20
C SER A 160 -14.87 10.76 -21.52
N SER A 161 -14.83 10.77 -20.19
CA SER A 161 -13.63 11.09 -19.39
C SER A 161 -12.53 10.05 -19.59
N VAL A 162 -12.88 8.76 -19.62
CA VAL A 162 -11.94 7.67 -19.91
C VAL A 162 -11.36 7.80 -21.31
N LYS A 163 -12.19 8.11 -22.30
CA LYS A 163 -11.75 8.34 -23.68
C LYS A 163 -10.75 9.49 -23.75
N THR A 164 -11.08 10.64 -23.15
CA THR A 164 -10.20 11.82 -23.11
C THR A 164 -8.88 11.50 -22.39
N ALA A 165 -8.94 10.79 -21.25
CA ALA A 165 -7.74 10.37 -20.51
C ALA A 165 -6.85 9.44 -21.35
N SER A 166 -7.43 8.68 -22.26
CA SER A 166 -6.70 7.71 -23.11
C SER A 166 -6.12 8.32 -24.40
N GLU A 167 -6.52 9.52 -24.81
CA GLU A 167 -6.18 10.10 -26.13
C GLU A 167 -4.68 10.36 -26.18
N ASN A 168 -3.82 10.42 -25.56
CA ASN A 168 -2.37 10.68 -25.75
C ASN A 168 -1.50 9.69 -24.98
N LEU A 169 -2.04 8.50 -24.71
CA LEU A 169 -1.29 7.47 -24.02
C LEU A 169 -0.56 6.55 -25.00
N ASN A 170 0.75 6.43 -24.79
CA ASN A 170 1.60 5.48 -25.52
C ASN A 170 1.90 4.22 -24.71
N ILE A 171 1.58 4.26 -23.40
CA ILE A 171 1.86 3.16 -22.49
C ILE A 171 1.04 1.91 -22.84
N ALA A 172 1.68 0.76 -22.81
CA ALA A 172 1.00 -0.51 -23.03
C ALA A 172 0.04 -0.84 -21.87
N PRO A 173 -1.19 -1.34 -22.15
CA PRO A 173 -2.22 -1.58 -21.13
C PRO A 173 -1.78 -2.48 -19.96
N TYR A 174 -0.89 -3.46 -20.21
CA TYR A 174 -0.40 -4.35 -19.16
C TYR A 174 0.45 -3.65 -18.11
N LEU A 175 1.11 -2.52 -18.45
CA LEU A 175 1.89 -1.74 -17.50
C LEU A 175 1.00 -1.03 -16.48
N LEU A 176 -0.18 -0.56 -16.89
CA LEU A 176 -1.19 0.01 -15.98
C LEU A 176 -1.67 -1.03 -14.95
N GLN A 177 -1.73 -2.29 -15.35
CA GLN A 177 -2.08 -3.40 -14.45
C GLN A 177 -0.93 -3.75 -13.50
N ALA A 178 0.31 -3.70 -13.97
CA ALA A 178 1.49 -4.02 -13.15
C ALA A 178 1.75 -2.98 -12.04
N ASN A 179 1.32 -1.72 -12.26
CA ASN A 179 1.54 -0.62 -11.32
C ASN A 179 0.21 0.10 -10.99
N PRO A 180 -0.77 -0.58 -10.40
CA PRO A 180 -2.15 -0.07 -10.31
C PRO A 180 -2.28 1.18 -9.44
N THR A 181 -1.42 1.37 -8.46
CA THR A 181 -1.45 2.51 -7.52
C THR A 181 -0.72 3.75 -8.03
N ILE A 182 -0.05 3.68 -9.18
CA ILE A 182 0.61 4.82 -9.80
C ILE A 182 -0.32 5.38 -10.88
N GLY A 183 -0.55 6.70 -10.89
CA GLY A 183 -1.41 7.34 -11.87
C GLY A 183 -0.93 7.13 -13.32
N TYR A 184 -1.87 6.96 -14.23
CA TYR A 184 -1.59 6.66 -15.63
C TYR A 184 -0.74 7.75 -16.32
N ILE A 185 -0.90 9.01 -15.95
CA ILE A 185 -0.10 10.13 -16.51
C ILE A 185 1.38 9.96 -16.16
N GLN A 186 1.68 9.67 -14.89
CA GLN A 186 3.04 9.48 -14.41
C GLN A 186 3.68 8.24 -15.05
N GLN A 187 2.91 7.15 -15.14
CA GLN A 187 3.37 5.95 -15.83
C GLN A 187 3.66 6.23 -17.32
N ASN A 188 2.77 6.97 -18.01
CA ASN A 188 2.97 7.33 -19.41
C ASN A 188 4.17 8.27 -19.63
N LYS A 189 4.40 9.25 -18.74
CA LYS A 189 5.60 10.09 -18.76
C LYS A 189 6.87 9.26 -18.61
N LEU A 190 6.88 8.31 -17.70
CA LEU A 190 8.02 7.43 -17.48
C LEU A 190 8.23 6.50 -18.69
N PHE A 191 7.15 5.93 -19.23
CA PHE A 191 7.20 5.11 -20.44
C PHE A 191 7.80 5.88 -21.60
N ASN A 192 7.28 7.08 -21.92
CA ASN A 192 7.79 7.90 -23.03
C ASN A 192 9.26 8.29 -22.84
N PHE A 193 9.68 8.53 -21.59
CA PHE A 193 11.10 8.77 -21.31
C PHE A 193 11.95 7.55 -21.67
N PHE A 194 11.56 6.35 -21.26
CA PHE A 194 12.32 5.14 -21.58
C PHE A 194 12.23 4.75 -23.06
N ASP A 195 11.08 4.94 -23.71
CA ASP A 195 10.89 4.66 -25.13
C ASP A 195 11.79 5.55 -26.00
N GLY A 196 12.11 6.76 -25.54
CA GLY A 196 13.02 7.68 -26.21
C GLY A 196 14.51 7.38 -26.00
N LEU A 197 14.89 6.39 -25.19
CA LEU A 197 16.30 6.08 -24.91
C LEU A 197 16.87 5.10 -25.95
N ASN A 198 18.09 5.41 -26.41
CA ASN A 198 18.86 4.50 -27.25
C ASN A 198 19.57 3.38 -26.44
N PHE A 199 19.84 3.63 -25.17
CA PHE A 199 20.55 2.72 -24.26
C PHE A 199 19.92 2.75 -22.86
N PHE A 200 19.69 1.56 -22.30
CA PHE A 200 19.04 1.41 -21.00
C PHE A 200 20.02 1.09 -19.85
N ASP A 201 21.28 0.72 -20.15
CA ASP A 201 22.22 0.20 -19.17
C ASP A 201 22.43 1.11 -17.96
N ASP A 202 22.39 2.42 -18.17
CA ASP A 202 22.52 3.43 -17.11
C ASP A 202 21.31 3.52 -16.16
N TRP A 203 20.19 2.94 -16.56
CA TRP A 203 18.93 2.94 -15.81
C TRP A 203 18.66 1.62 -15.10
N VAL A 204 19.43 0.58 -15.41
CA VAL A 204 19.35 -0.70 -14.73
C VAL A 204 20.15 -0.61 -13.42
N LEU A 205 19.49 -0.94 -12.30
CA LEU A 205 20.18 -0.97 -11.02
C LEU A 205 21.21 -2.10 -11.02
N PRO A 206 22.46 -1.81 -10.61
CA PRO A 206 23.53 -2.80 -10.59
C PRO A 206 23.38 -3.73 -9.38
N HIS A 207 24.31 -4.68 -9.24
CA HIS A 207 24.36 -5.53 -8.06
C HIS A 207 24.44 -4.68 -6.78
N PRO A 208 23.74 -5.07 -5.67
CA PRO A 208 23.72 -4.32 -4.41
C PRO A 208 25.07 -3.91 -3.80
N LYS A 209 26.13 -4.62 -4.14
CA LYS A 209 27.51 -4.31 -3.69
C LYS A 209 28.36 -3.60 -4.74
N SER A 210 27.75 -3.14 -5.82
CA SER A 210 28.47 -2.40 -6.86
C SER A 210 28.83 -1.00 -6.38
N ILE A 211 29.98 -0.48 -6.83
CA ILE A 211 30.45 0.85 -6.47
C ILE A 211 29.57 1.95 -7.06
N ASP A 212 28.93 1.71 -8.19
CA ASP A 212 28.05 2.64 -8.91
C ASP A 212 26.57 2.55 -8.50
N LEU A 213 26.26 1.75 -7.45
CA LEU A 213 24.86 1.59 -6.98
C LEU A 213 24.23 2.93 -6.60
N TYR A 214 24.96 3.77 -5.84
CA TYR A 214 24.47 5.07 -5.41
C TYR A 214 24.16 5.98 -6.62
N ASP A 215 25.10 6.09 -7.55
CA ASP A 215 24.99 6.97 -8.71
C ASP A 215 23.85 6.57 -9.66
N ARG A 216 23.58 5.27 -9.75
CA ARG A 216 22.44 4.78 -10.54
C ARG A 216 21.13 4.93 -9.80
N LEU A 217 21.09 4.64 -8.50
CA LEU A 217 19.90 4.76 -7.71
C LEU A 217 19.44 6.22 -7.60
N ILE A 218 20.36 7.16 -7.38
CA ILE A 218 20.01 8.59 -7.31
C ILE A 218 19.45 9.11 -8.62
N ARG A 219 20.01 8.69 -9.75
CA ARG A 219 19.50 9.03 -11.10
C ARG A 219 18.06 8.55 -11.28
N VAL A 220 17.77 7.29 -10.88
CA VAL A 220 16.43 6.71 -10.96
C VAL A 220 15.46 7.49 -10.07
N VAL A 221 15.82 7.78 -8.82
CA VAL A 221 14.94 8.48 -7.86
C VAL A 221 14.66 9.92 -8.32
N TYR A 222 15.66 10.64 -8.84
CA TYR A 222 15.44 11.96 -9.44
C TYR A 222 14.46 11.89 -10.63
N LYS A 223 14.58 10.88 -11.49
CA LYS A 223 13.64 10.71 -12.60
C LYS A 223 12.23 10.40 -12.12
N LEU A 224 12.07 9.54 -11.11
CA LEU A 224 10.78 9.25 -10.51
C LEU A 224 10.13 10.50 -9.87
N ASN A 225 10.96 11.34 -9.26
CA ASN A 225 10.51 12.64 -8.72
C ASN A 225 10.10 13.62 -9.83
N GLU A 226 10.90 13.73 -10.89
CA GLU A 226 10.62 14.59 -12.05
C GLU A 226 9.29 14.24 -12.72
N VAL A 227 8.99 12.96 -12.89
CA VAL A 227 7.74 12.50 -13.52
C VAL A 227 6.55 12.46 -12.55
N GLY A 228 6.79 12.68 -11.26
CA GLY A 228 5.76 12.71 -10.21
C GLY A 228 5.31 11.32 -9.72
N VAL A 229 6.10 10.27 -9.94
CA VAL A 229 5.88 8.94 -9.34
C VAL A 229 6.29 8.91 -7.86
N TYR A 230 7.39 9.57 -7.54
CA TYR A 230 7.86 9.82 -6.19
C TYR A 230 7.87 11.33 -5.96
N ILE A 231 7.40 11.76 -4.80
CA ILE A 231 7.45 13.17 -4.40
C ILE A 231 8.34 13.24 -3.17
N ALA A 232 9.46 13.96 -3.32
CA ALA A 232 10.37 14.21 -2.21
C ALA A 232 9.66 14.96 -1.08
N SER A 233 9.87 14.53 0.14
CA SER A 233 9.36 15.22 1.33
C SER A 233 10.15 16.52 1.56
N ASP A 234 9.49 17.55 2.08
CA ASP A 234 10.16 18.78 2.51
C ASP A 234 11.17 18.56 3.64
N ASN A 235 11.03 17.43 4.36
CA ASN A 235 11.87 17.09 5.52
C ASN A 235 13.16 16.36 5.14
N TYR A 236 13.21 15.69 3.98
CA TYR A 236 14.35 14.84 3.60
C TYR A 236 14.68 15.01 2.13
N SER A 237 15.95 15.33 1.84
CA SER A 237 16.41 15.43 0.46
C SER A 237 16.44 14.05 -0.23
N ILE A 238 16.42 14.07 -1.56
CA ILE A 238 16.54 12.84 -2.37
C ILE A 238 17.87 12.13 -2.06
N GLU A 239 18.95 12.90 -1.90
CA GLU A 239 20.29 12.40 -1.59
C GLU A 239 20.30 11.66 -0.25
N PHE A 240 19.61 12.20 0.76
CA PHE A 240 19.48 11.55 2.06
C PHE A 240 18.76 10.20 1.93
N ILE A 241 17.59 10.20 1.27
CA ILE A 241 16.79 8.97 1.07
C ILE A 241 17.60 7.93 0.29
N VAL A 242 18.28 8.34 -0.79
CA VAL A 242 19.09 7.43 -1.60
C VAL A 242 20.31 6.90 -0.84
N THR A 243 20.92 7.71 0.04
CA THR A 243 21.99 7.25 0.92
C THR A 243 21.52 6.14 1.84
N ILE A 244 20.36 6.32 2.49
CA ILE A 244 19.75 5.30 3.35
C ILE A 244 19.41 4.04 2.54
N ALA A 245 18.76 4.21 1.40
CA ALA A 245 18.37 3.11 0.52
C ALA A 245 19.57 2.30 0.02
N THR A 246 20.65 2.99 -0.38
CA THR A 246 21.90 2.34 -0.81
C THR A 246 22.52 1.50 0.31
N LYS A 247 22.56 2.02 1.54
CA LYS A 247 23.05 1.28 2.70
C LYS A 247 22.20 0.04 2.97
N TRP A 248 20.88 0.16 2.91
CA TRP A 248 19.97 -0.95 3.14
C TRP A 248 20.10 -2.03 2.07
N VAL A 249 20.03 -1.66 0.79
CA VAL A 249 20.14 -2.58 -0.34
C VAL A 249 21.51 -3.29 -0.34
N SER A 250 22.57 -2.61 0.12
CA SER A 250 23.92 -3.21 0.28
C SER A 250 24.03 -4.22 1.43
N GLY A 251 22.94 -4.36 2.25
CA GLY A 251 22.87 -5.36 3.32
C GLY A 251 23.24 -4.84 4.70
N LYS A 252 23.38 -3.52 4.92
CA LYS A 252 23.51 -2.96 6.27
C LYS A 252 22.23 -3.16 7.06
N SER A 253 22.36 -3.51 8.33
CA SER A 253 21.21 -3.62 9.22
C SER A 253 20.61 -2.24 9.52
N LEU A 254 19.29 -2.19 9.82
CA LEU A 254 18.63 -0.95 10.20
C LEU A 254 19.29 -0.29 11.42
N LYS A 255 19.76 -1.10 12.38
CA LYS A 255 20.48 -0.61 13.57
C LYS A 255 21.78 0.12 13.20
N GLU A 256 22.56 -0.41 12.28
CA GLU A 256 23.79 0.22 11.80
C GLU A 256 23.50 1.52 11.08
N ILE A 257 22.50 1.53 10.20
CA ILE A 257 22.06 2.72 9.44
C ILE A 257 21.63 3.85 10.41
N ILE A 258 20.80 3.55 11.40
CA ILE A 258 20.36 4.52 12.40
C ILE A 258 21.53 5.02 13.23
N SER A 259 22.41 4.14 13.68
CA SER A 259 23.56 4.52 14.52
C SER A 259 24.53 5.45 13.76
N GLU A 260 24.78 5.20 12.50
CA GLU A 260 25.59 6.06 11.65
C GLU A 260 24.93 7.44 11.47
N GLN A 261 23.63 7.50 11.31
CA GLN A 261 22.90 8.76 11.12
C GLN A 261 22.91 9.61 12.38
N VAL A 262 22.71 9.01 13.56
CA VAL A 262 22.75 9.74 14.86
C VAL A 262 24.13 10.33 15.15
N ILE A 263 25.21 9.73 14.62
CA ILE A 263 26.56 10.30 14.75
C ILE A 263 26.71 11.52 13.86
N TRP A 264 26.18 11.49 12.63
CA TRP A 264 26.22 12.61 11.66
C TRP A 264 25.43 13.84 12.16
N ASP A 265 24.32 13.63 12.85
CA ASP A 265 23.49 14.74 13.38
C ASP A 265 24.10 15.42 14.63
N LYS A 266 25.23 14.91 15.14
CA LYS A 266 25.93 15.46 16.34
C LYS A 266 27.19 16.25 16.03
N ASP A 267 27.69 16.17 14.81
CA ASP A 267 28.83 16.92 14.30
C ASP A 267 28.36 18.13 13.47
#